data_cb92418d4f2f897ee682d403a4ab5cc7
#
_entry.id   cb92418d4f2f897ee682d403a4ab5cc7
#
_cell.length_a   1.000
_cell.length_b   1.000
_cell.length_c   1.000
_cell.angle_alpha   90.00
_cell.angle_beta   90.00
_cell.angle_gamma   90.00
#
_symmetry.space_group_name_H-M   'P 1'
#
loop_
_entity.id
_entity.type
_entity.pdbx_description
1 polymer ?
#
loop_
_entity_poly.entity_id
_entity_poly.type
_entity_poly.pdbx_seq_one_letter_code
_entity_poly.pdbx_strand_id
1 'polypeptide(L)'
;MSFLKNQKKISGAELFIKCLEQEGVEYIFGLPGEENLDFLEHLSKSNKIKLILTRHEQGAGFMAATYGRLTGKAGVCLSTLGPGATNLITSAAYAQLGGMPMVMITGQKPIKSSKQGKFQILDVVDLMQPI
;
A
#
# COMPACT_ATOMS: atom_id res chain seq x y z
N MET A 1 -6.21 -17.15 35.74
CA MET A 1 -6.71 -16.21 34.70
C MET A 1 -6.02 -14.86 34.79
N SER A 2 -4.70 -14.80 34.58
CA SER A 2 -3.91 -13.54 34.73
C SER A 2 -2.87 -13.33 33.61
N PHE A 3 -2.92 -14.06 32.51
CA PHE A 3 -1.89 -13.97 31.44
C PHE A 3 -2.18 -12.92 30.34
N LEU A 4 -3.32 -12.19 30.38
CA LEU A 4 -3.71 -11.26 29.32
C LEU A 4 -3.57 -9.78 29.71
N LYS A 5 -2.99 -9.43 30.86
CA LYS A 5 -3.02 -8.05 31.38
C LYS A 5 -1.91 -7.12 30.90
N ASN A 6 -0.95 -7.55 30.06
CA ASN A 6 0.16 -6.68 29.66
C ASN A 6 0.55 -6.78 28.16
N GLN A 7 -0.40 -7.03 27.26
CA GLN A 7 -0.09 -6.90 25.85
C GLN A 7 -0.11 -5.40 25.47
N LYS A 8 1.03 -4.88 25.06
CA LYS A 8 1.14 -3.53 24.50
C LYS A 8 0.26 -3.47 23.26
N LYS A 9 -0.78 -2.65 23.29
CA LYS A 9 -1.62 -2.40 22.12
C LYS A 9 -0.79 -1.68 21.07
N ILE A 10 -0.81 -2.17 19.85
CA ILE A 10 -0.20 -1.56 18.68
C ILE A 10 -1.29 -1.08 17.71
N SER A 11 -1.00 -0.08 16.89
CA SER A 11 -1.92 0.39 15.87
C SER A 11 -2.00 -0.61 14.71
N GLY A 12 -3.08 -0.55 13.91
CA GLY A 12 -3.18 -1.34 12.69
C GLY A 12 -2.06 -1.03 11.70
N ALA A 13 -1.66 0.24 11.58
CA ALA A 13 -0.55 0.65 10.74
C ALA A 13 0.79 0.06 11.21
N GLU A 14 1.06 0.08 12.53
CA GLU A 14 2.26 -0.58 13.08
C GLU A 14 2.28 -2.08 12.79
N LEU A 15 1.14 -2.75 13.00
CA LEU A 15 1.02 -4.17 12.71
C LEU A 15 1.26 -4.47 11.24
N PHE A 16 0.70 -3.65 10.34
CA PHE A 16 0.85 -3.84 8.91
C PHE A 16 2.32 -3.74 8.47
N ILE A 17 3.05 -2.72 8.95
CA ILE A 17 4.49 -2.62 8.67
C ILE A 17 5.26 -3.84 9.17
N LYS A 18 4.96 -4.32 10.38
CA LYS A 18 5.59 -5.54 10.91
C LYS A 18 5.29 -6.79 10.06
N CYS A 19 4.08 -6.90 9.54
CA CYS A 19 3.74 -7.99 8.61
C CYS A 19 4.57 -7.90 7.32
N LEU A 20 4.68 -6.71 6.71
CA LEU A 20 5.50 -6.51 5.52
C LEU A 20 6.99 -6.83 5.79
N GLU A 21 7.51 -6.46 6.96
CA GLU A 21 8.88 -6.82 7.36
C GLU A 21 9.08 -8.34 7.51
N GLN A 22 8.07 -9.05 8.02
CA GLN A 22 8.09 -10.52 8.15
C GLN A 22 8.01 -11.23 6.80
N GLU A 23 7.27 -10.66 5.85
CA GLU A 23 7.20 -11.13 4.45
C GLU A 23 8.48 -10.80 3.66
N GLY A 24 9.45 -10.13 4.28
CA GLY A 24 10.73 -9.81 3.67
C GLY A 24 10.66 -8.69 2.63
N VAL A 25 9.70 -7.78 2.79
CA VAL A 25 9.62 -6.56 1.96
C VAL A 25 10.79 -5.65 2.29
N GLU A 26 11.54 -5.25 1.28
CA GLU A 26 12.72 -4.37 1.40
C GLU A 26 12.43 -2.95 0.87
N TYR A 27 11.54 -2.85 -0.11
CA TYR A 27 11.21 -1.59 -0.78
C TYR A 27 9.71 -1.43 -0.94
N ILE A 28 9.23 -0.21 -0.71
CA ILE A 28 7.89 0.24 -1.10
C ILE A 28 8.06 1.41 -2.06
N PHE A 29 7.50 1.33 -3.26
CA PHE A 29 7.53 2.37 -4.27
C PHE A 29 6.24 3.19 -4.18
N GLY A 30 6.30 4.52 -4.07
CA GLY A 30 5.05 5.25 -3.95
C GLY A 30 5.13 6.74 -3.76
N LEU A 31 3.95 7.33 -3.66
CA LEU A 31 3.76 8.73 -3.29
C LEU A 31 3.07 8.82 -1.93
N PRO A 32 3.63 9.62 -1.01
CA PRO A 32 2.97 10.02 0.23
C PRO A 32 1.71 10.86 -0.04
N GLY A 33 0.75 10.76 0.87
CA GLY A 33 -0.42 11.62 0.88
C GLY A 33 -1.14 11.54 2.22
N GLU A 34 -2.15 12.37 2.39
CA GLU A 34 -2.83 12.57 3.67
C GLU A 34 -3.43 11.26 4.23
N GLU A 35 -4.04 10.46 3.38
CA GLU A 35 -4.78 9.27 3.82
C GLU A 35 -3.87 8.07 4.17
N ASN A 36 -2.58 8.19 3.95
CA ASN A 36 -1.63 7.14 4.33
C ASN A 36 -0.57 7.59 5.34
N LEU A 37 -0.77 8.74 6.01
CA LEU A 37 0.19 9.31 6.97
C LEU A 37 0.49 8.38 8.13
N ASP A 38 -0.51 7.74 8.73
CA ASP A 38 -0.30 6.78 9.83
C ASP A 38 0.59 5.60 9.38
N PHE A 39 0.36 5.11 8.17
CA PHE A 39 1.20 4.06 7.58
C PHE A 39 2.64 4.55 7.37
N LEU A 40 2.79 5.74 6.81
CA LEU A 40 4.11 6.35 6.54
C LEU A 40 4.87 6.68 7.82
N GLU A 41 4.19 7.11 8.88
CA GLU A 41 4.81 7.34 10.19
C GLU A 41 5.43 6.05 10.75
N HIS A 42 4.72 4.92 10.66
CA HIS A 42 5.26 3.64 11.10
C HIS A 42 6.33 3.11 10.14
N LEU A 43 6.16 3.31 8.84
CA LEU A 43 7.17 2.96 7.83
C LEU A 43 8.50 3.70 8.07
N SER A 44 8.43 4.99 8.43
CA SER A 44 9.64 5.78 8.71
C SER A 44 10.48 5.26 9.89
N LYS A 45 9.87 4.47 10.77
CA LYS A 45 10.53 3.82 11.92
C LYS A 45 11.12 2.45 11.57
N SER A 46 10.80 1.92 10.41
CA SER A 46 11.34 0.64 9.96
C SER A 46 12.80 0.78 9.52
N ASN A 47 13.63 -0.13 9.99
CA ASN A 47 15.02 -0.26 9.54
C ASN A 47 15.19 -1.29 8.41
N LYS A 48 14.10 -1.97 8.02
CA LYS A 48 14.12 -3.04 7.01
C LYS A 48 13.54 -2.59 5.69
N ILE A 49 12.55 -1.69 5.71
CA ILE A 49 11.82 -1.26 4.52
C ILE A 49 12.18 0.17 4.17
N LYS A 50 12.54 0.42 2.91
CA LYS A 50 12.81 1.75 2.39
C LYS A 50 11.67 2.21 1.47
N LEU A 51 11.16 3.42 1.71
CA LEU A 51 10.26 4.07 0.77
C LEU A 51 11.07 4.69 -0.37
N ILE A 52 10.77 4.28 -1.60
CA ILE A 52 11.29 4.87 -2.82
C ILE A 52 10.24 5.83 -3.38
N LEU A 53 10.53 7.11 -3.26
CA LEU A 53 9.62 8.16 -3.76
C LEU A 53 9.59 8.17 -5.28
N THR A 54 8.39 8.20 -5.82
CA THR A 54 8.15 8.35 -7.26
C THR A 54 7.50 9.70 -7.56
N ARG A 55 7.42 10.08 -8.82
CA ARG A 55 6.76 11.30 -9.24
C ARG A 55 5.32 11.08 -9.73
N HIS A 56 4.94 9.82 -9.86
CA HIS A 56 3.61 9.41 -10.28
C HIS A 56 3.37 7.96 -9.83
N GLU A 57 2.14 7.64 -9.42
CA GLU A 57 1.79 6.31 -8.88
C GLU A 57 1.94 5.21 -9.92
N GLN A 58 1.63 5.49 -11.18
CA GLN A 58 1.86 4.54 -12.26
C GLN A 58 3.33 4.10 -12.34
N GLY A 59 4.26 5.05 -12.16
CA GLY A 59 5.69 4.74 -12.07
C GLY A 59 6.00 3.83 -10.88
N ALA A 60 5.40 4.09 -9.73
CA ALA A 60 5.54 3.24 -8.55
C ALA A 60 5.07 1.80 -8.82
N GLY A 61 3.91 1.66 -9.45
CA GLY A 61 3.37 0.34 -9.84
C GLY A 61 4.27 -0.40 -10.82
N PHE A 62 4.80 0.27 -11.85
CA PHE A 62 5.74 -0.36 -12.79
C PHE A 62 7.06 -0.77 -12.10
N MET A 63 7.57 0.06 -11.17
CA MET A 63 8.75 -0.30 -10.39
C MET A 63 8.50 -1.54 -9.54
N ALA A 64 7.35 -1.60 -8.84
CA ALA A 64 6.96 -2.74 -8.04
C ALA A 64 6.78 -4.02 -8.90
N ALA A 65 6.06 -3.93 -10.01
CA ALA A 65 5.87 -5.05 -10.93
C ALA A 65 7.22 -5.58 -11.46
N THR A 66 8.11 -4.68 -11.87
CA THR A 66 9.43 -5.04 -12.37
C THR A 66 10.30 -5.66 -11.27
N TYR A 67 10.28 -5.09 -10.06
CA TYR A 67 10.95 -5.68 -8.90
C TYR A 67 10.46 -7.09 -8.63
N GLY A 68 9.14 -7.30 -8.66
CA GLY A 68 8.54 -8.61 -8.48
C GLY A 68 9.00 -9.62 -9.53
N ARG A 69 9.01 -9.21 -10.79
CA ARG A 69 9.48 -10.04 -11.90
C ARG A 69 10.95 -10.45 -11.76
N LEU A 70 11.80 -9.53 -11.35
CA LEU A 70 13.25 -9.77 -11.27
C LEU A 70 13.65 -10.59 -10.04
N THR A 71 12.94 -10.44 -8.94
CA THR A 71 13.29 -11.06 -7.65
C THR A 71 12.49 -12.31 -7.33
N GLY A 72 11.34 -12.52 -8.00
CA GLY A 72 10.38 -13.57 -7.65
C GLY A 72 9.61 -13.29 -6.36
N LYS A 73 9.86 -12.15 -5.69
CA LYS A 73 9.12 -11.68 -4.50
C LYS A 73 8.07 -10.68 -4.93
N ALA A 74 6.97 -10.55 -4.18
CA ALA A 74 5.99 -9.52 -4.48
C ALA A 74 6.58 -8.11 -4.30
N GLY A 75 6.61 -7.32 -5.38
CA GLY A 75 6.94 -5.90 -5.29
C GLY A 75 5.78 -5.12 -4.66
N VAL A 76 6.07 -4.12 -3.85
CA VAL A 76 5.05 -3.36 -3.11
C VAL A 76 5.00 -1.93 -3.60
N CYS A 77 3.82 -1.43 -3.97
CA CYS A 77 3.62 -0.01 -4.23
C CYS A 77 2.53 0.60 -3.34
N LEU A 78 2.63 1.91 -3.17
CA LEU A 78 1.77 2.69 -2.28
C LEU A 78 1.21 3.90 -3.00
N SER A 79 -0.08 4.13 -2.87
CA SER A 79 -0.75 5.35 -3.28
C SER A 79 -1.78 5.81 -2.25
N THR A 80 -2.27 7.03 -2.41
CA THR A 80 -3.44 7.51 -1.68
C THR A 80 -4.74 6.95 -2.28
N LEU A 81 -5.88 7.42 -1.78
CA LEU A 81 -7.21 7.08 -2.29
C LEU A 81 -7.49 7.76 -3.65
N GLY A 82 -8.63 7.44 -4.23
CA GLY A 82 -9.21 8.11 -5.38
C GLY A 82 -8.27 8.18 -6.58
N PRO A 83 -7.90 9.39 -7.06
CA PRO A 83 -7.01 9.56 -8.22
C PRO A 83 -5.66 8.87 -8.07
N GLY A 84 -5.08 8.84 -6.85
CA GLY A 84 -3.84 8.12 -6.59
C GLY A 84 -3.99 6.61 -6.83
N ALA A 85 -5.09 6.03 -6.37
CA ALA A 85 -5.39 4.62 -6.61
C ALA A 85 -5.66 4.32 -8.10
N THR A 86 -6.41 5.19 -8.81
CA THR A 86 -6.69 4.99 -10.24
C THR A 86 -5.44 5.09 -11.11
N ASN A 87 -4.44 5.87 -10.70
CA ASN A 87 -3.16 5.94 -11.39
C ASN A 87 -2.37 4.62 -11.37
N LEU A 88 -2.73 3.66 -10.51
CA LEU A 88 -2.13 2.33 -10.48
C LEU A 88 -2.74 1.35 -11.49
N ILE A 89 -3.90 1.65 -12.09
CA ILE A 89 -4.65 0.72 -12.96
C ILE A 89 -3.79 0.19 -14.11
N THR A 90 -3.08 1.06 -14.82
CA THR A 90 -2.24 0.65 -15.95
C THR A 90 -1.13 -0.32 -15.53
N SER A 91 -0.49 -0.04 -14.40
CA SER A 91 0.57 -0.91 -13.88
C SER A 91 0.02 -2.21 -13.28
N ALA A 92 -1.21 -2.19 -12.74
CA ALA A 92 -1.90 -3.38 -12.29
C ALA A 92 -2.19 -4.33 -13.47
N ALA A 93 -2.78 -3.80 -14.56
CA ALA A 93 -3.02 -4.55 -15.78
C ALA A 93 -1.71 -5.12 -16.37
N TYR A 94 -0.66 -4.31 -16.40
CA TYR A 94 0.66 -4.78 -16.86
C TYR A 94 1.20 -5.92 -16.00
N ALA A 95 1.12 -5.79 -14.67
CA ALA A 95 1.60 -6.83 -13.77
C ALA A 95 0.79 -8.12 -13.91
N GLN A 96 -0.53 -8.04 -14.00
CA GLN A 96 -1.42 -9.19 -14.19
C GLN A 96 -1.12 -9.90 -15.50
N LEU A 97 -1.11 -9.19 -16.62
CA LEU A 97 -0.86 -9.76 -17.95
C LEU A 97 0.56 -10.35 -18.07
N GLY A 98 1.51 -9.78 -17.35
CA GLY A 98 2.89 -10.24 -17.31
C GLY A 98 3.19 -11.33 -16.26
N GLY A 99 2.21 -11.69 -15.42
CA GLY A 99 2.41 -12.65 -14.32
C GLY A 99 3.42 -12.13 -13.28
N MET A 100 3.46 -10.83 -13.05
CA MET A 100 4.44 -10.19 -12.15
C MET A 100 3.86 -10.06 -10.74
N PRO A 101 4.47 -10.65 -9.70
CA PRO A 101 3.95 -10.57 -8.35
C PRO A 101 4.04 -9.14 -7.81
N MET A 102 2.89 -8.57 -7.44
CA MET A 102 2.78 -7.21 -6.95
C MET A 102 1.68 -7.08 -5.89
N VAL A 103 1.95 -6.28 -4.87
CA VAL A 103 0.98 -5.83 -3.86
C VAL A 103 0.80 -4.31 -4.00
N MET A 104 -0.44 -3.88 -4.15
CA MET A 104 -0.81 -2.46 -4.19
C MET A 104 -1.49 -2.08 -2.88
N ILE A 105 -0.95 -1.08 -2.21
CA ILE A 105 -1.51 -0.51 -0.98
C ILE A 105 -2.11 0.84 -1.35
N THR A 106 -3.41 1.00 -1.16
CA THR A 106 -4.10 2.27 -1.44
C THR A 106 -4.77 2.80 -0.17
N GLY A 107 -4.78 4.11 -0.02
CA GLY A 107 -5.58 4.75 1.00
C GLY A 107 -7.08 4.58 0.71
N GLN A 108 -7.91 4.68 1.75
CA GLN A 108 -9.36 4.77 1.64
C GLN A 108 -9.89 5.57 2.81
N LYS A 109 -11.02 6.23 2.62
CA LYS A 109 -11.68 6.94 3.72
C LYS A 109 -12.30 5.99 4.73
N PRO A 110 -12.38 6.39 6.01
CA PRO A 110 -12.96 5.55 7.05
C PRO A 110 -14.42 5.20 6.73
N ILE A 111 -14.77 3.93 6.83
CA ILE A 111 -16.14 3.43 6.57
C ILE A 111 -17.17 4.09 7.49
N LYS A 112 -16.77 4.47 8.71
CA LYS A 112 -17.68 5.01 9.73
C LYS A 112 -17.93 6.52 9.64
N SER A 113 -17.30 7.23 8.73
CA SER A 113 -17.44 8.68 8.63
C SER A 113 -18.53 9.08 7.64
N SER A 114 -19.77 9.13 8.11
CA SER A 114 -20.93 9.62 7.33
C SER A 114 -20.90 11.12 7.00
N LYS A 115 -20.03 11.89 7.65
CA LYS A 115 -19.92 13.35 7.50
C LYS A 115 -18.86 13.83 6.52
N GLN A 116 -18.00 12.94 6.03
CA GLN A 116 -17.03 13.30 5.00
C GLN A 116 -17.71 13.31 3.63
N GLY A 117 -17.58 14.44 2.93
CA GLY A 117 -18.06 14.55 1.56
C GLY A 117 -17.47 13.46 0.65
N LYS A 118 -18.08 13.29 -0.53
CA LYS A 118 -17.65 12.28 -1.54
C LYS A 118 -16.35 12.64 -2.27
N PHE A 119 -15.62 13.66 -1.81
CA PHE A 119 -14.37 14.09 -2.45
C PHE A 119 -13.35 12.95 -2.50
N GLN A 120 -12.90 12.64 -3.69
CA GLN A 120 -11.93 11.57 -3.99
C GLN A 120 -12.33 10.14 -3.55
N ILE A 121 -13.58 9.90 -3.19
CA ILE A 121 -14.06 8.55 -2.88
C ILE A 121 -14.44 7.86 -4.19
N LEU A 122 -13.69 6.83 -4.54
CA LEU A 122 -13.96 5.93 -5.64
C LEU A 122 -14.00 4.50 -5.12
N ASP A 123 -14.81 3.66 -5.74
CA ASP A 123 -14.78 2.22 -5.49
C ASP A 123 -13.59 1.62 -6.24
N VAL A 124 -12.45 1.58 -5.55
CA VAL A 124 -11.20 1.07 -6.13
C VAL A 124 -11.27 -0.43 -6.36
N VAL A 125 -12.05 -1.17 -5.56
CA VAL A 125 -12.22 -2.61 -5.71
C VAL A 125 -12.96 -2.90 -7.01
N ASP A 126 -14.09 -2.23 -7.25
CA ASP A 126 -14.85 -2.38 -8.49
C ASP A 126 -14.04 -1.94 -9.72
N LEU A 127 -13.25 -0.87 -9.59
CA LEU A 127 -12.37 -0.40 -10.67
C LEU A 127 -11.29 -1.41 -11.05
N MET A 128 -10.80 -2.19 -10.10
CA MET A 128 -9.76 -3.20 -10.32
C MET A 128 -10.33 -4.58 -10.68
N GLN A 129 -11.64 -4.78 -10.59
CA GLN A 129 -12.27 -6.09 -10.80
C GLN A 129 -11.97 -6.73 -12.16
N PRO A 130 -11.93 -6.00 -13.29
CA PRO A 130 -11.63 -6.59 -14.60
C PRO A 130 -10.12 -6.83 -14.83
N ILE A 131 -9.29 -6.41 -13.89
CA ILE A 131 -7.84 -6.54 -13.93
C ILE A 131 -7.41 -7.59 -12.91
#